data_02abaa9865878ce43e687bbd3a29e4fc
#
_entry.id   02abaa9865878ce43e687bbd3a29e4fc
#
_cell.length_a   1.000
_cell.length_b   1.000
_cell.length_c   1.000
_cell.angle_alpha   90.00
_cell.angle_beta   90.00
_cell.angle_gamma   90.00
#
_symmetry.space_group_name_H-M   'P 1'
#
loop_
_entity.id
_entity.type
_entity.pdbx_description
1 polymer ?
#
loop_
_entity_poly.entity_id
_entity_poly.type
_entity_poly.pdbx_seq_one_letter_code
_entity_poly.pdbx_strand_id
1 'polypeptide(L)'
;MTDLKIPVGISDFAKIRKYHYYYVDKTGLIADLLEKETAEVTLITRPRRFGKTMGMSMLANFFDIRRDSQAMFEGLEIAQNTALCREWMNQWPVLFLSFKRVDGLDFGSAYEMLCTVIAEVCVTHGYLQESARVAQYDKNLLKRIEAGTATQVELKNSFVTLTRAMAAHYGKPVILLLDEYDVPIAKASAKGYYAEMLDVVKGLMQALKDNDALRFAVVTGCLRIAKESIFTGTNNFVSDTISSSHLNESFGFTQADVDQILKDANCLEHAADIKNWYDGYHFGDLDVYCPWDVMNYLRDLQRNPKAKPASYWKNTSDNSIIRSFIDYRGAKISQKLETLLSGGYILQKVEEDLTYDYLHSSEENLWSILYLTGYLTQVREDDLPAPLPEDTSALIIPNAEVREIFETTIQKWFDESAQTWNLTTLFDAMWSGDAETLTAEINKLLYKTISYHDYKEDFYHAFLTGILAGSGYEVESNREHGEGRSDIVVFHPDRPQVVLFEAKYAKTLGGLQKSCAEALQQIEDRQYAKEFEDDYDSVLCYGIAFYKKRCLVKTSE
;
A
#
# COMPACT_ATOMS: atom_id res chain seq x y z
N MET A 1 22.04 -13.51 -17.76
CA MET A 1 21.96 -12.33 -16.90
C MET A 1 23.33 -12.01 -16.32
N THR A 2 23.68 -10.75 -16.26
CA THR A 2 24.92 -10.29 -15.58
C THR A 2 24.75 -10.50 -14.07
N ASP A 3 25.84 -10.83 -13.35
CA ASP A 3 25.78 -11.06 -11.90
C ASP A 3 25.76 -9.69 -11.13
N LEU A 4 24.69 -8.93 -11.32
CA LEU A 4 24.48 -7.67 -10.61
C LEU A 4 24.06 -7.96 -9.16
N LYS A 5 24.69 -7.28 -8.20
CA LYS A 5 24.27 -7.36 -6.79
C LYS A 5 23.01 -6.52 -6.54
N ILE A 6 21.85 -7.10 -6.68
CA ILE A 6 20.56 -6.41 -6.50
C ILE A 6 20.29 -6.10 -5.03
N PRO A 7 20.07 -4.84 -4.62
CA PRO A 7 19.97 -4.42 -3.21
C PRO A 7 18.54 -4.55 -2.64
N VAL A 8 17.95 -5.72 -2.68
CA VAL A 8 16.59 -5.89 -2.13
C VAL A 8 16.59 -5.75 -0.62
N GLY A 9 15.77 -4.82 -0.10
CA GLY A 9 15.61 -4.59 1.35
C GLY A 9 16.73 -3.77 2.00
N ILE A 10 17.66 -3.25 1.23
CA ILE A 10 18.73 -2.39 1.72
C ILE A 10 18.37 -0.92 1.43
N SER A 11 18.18 -0.13 2.49
CA SER A 11 17.92 1.32 2.42
C SER A 11 19.06 2.19 2.94
N ASP A 12 20.20 1.58 3.28
CA ASP A 12 21.40 2.24 3.75
C ASP A 12 22.33 2.53 2.55
N PHE A 13 22.45 3.80 2.17
CA PHE A 13 23.27 4.25 1.06
C PHE A 13 24.75 3.86 1.21
N ALA A 14 25.31 4.00 2.42
CA ALA A 14 26.69 3.63 2.67
C ALA A 14 26.95 2.14 2.42
N LYS A 15 26.02 1.27 2.83
CA LYS A 15 26.10 -0.18 2.52
C LYS A 15 26.02 -0.46 1.04
N ILE A 16 25.12 0.21 0.33
CA ILE A 16 24.98 0.06 -1.13
C ILE A 16 26.31 0.34 -1.81
N ARG A 17 26.91 1.48 -1.51
CA ARG A 17 28.19 1.90 -2.13
C ARG A 17 29.36 1.03 -1.69
N LYS A 18 29.48 0.75 -0.39
CA LYS A 18 30.56 -0.06 0.20
C LYS A 18 30.64 -1.47 -0.36
N TYR A 19 29.47 -2.12 -0.57
CA TYR A 19 29.42 -3.52 -1.02
C TYR A 19 29.17 -3.65 -2.52
N HIS A 20 29.21 -2.53 -3.26
CA HIS A 20 29.01 -2.47 -4.70
C HIS A 20 27.69 -3.12 -5.14
N TYR A 21 26.61 -2.82 -4.44
CA TYR A 21 25.27 -3.12 -4.92
C TYR A 21 24.92 -2.21 -6.09
N TYR A 22 24.05 -2.70 -6.95
CA TYR A 22 23.52 -1.90 -8.04
C TYR A 22 22.76 -0.69 -7.50
N TYR A 23 23.08 0.48 -7.98
CA TYR A 23 22.47 1.74 -7.54
C TYR A 23 22.04 2.57 -8.74
N VAL A 24 20.75 2.92 -8.77
CA VAL A 24 20.23 3.92 -9.72
C VAL A 24 20.49 5.29 -9.14
N ASP A 25 21.24 6.09 -9.85
CA ASP A 25 21.70 7.39 -9.34
C ASP A 25 20.53 8.38 -9.21
N LYS A 26 20.26 8.80 -7.99
CA LYS A 26 19.27 9.81 -7.62
C LYS A 26 19.93 10.94 -6.81
N THR A 27 21.23 11.12 -6.97
CA THR A 27 21.97 12.18 -6.25
C THR A 27 21.65 13.59 -6.74
N GLY A 28 20.95 13.74 -7.86
CA GLY A 28 20.35 14.99 -8.31
C GLY A 28 19.45 15.64 -7.26
N LEU A 29 18.78 14.84 -6.40
CA LEU A 29 18.01 15.33 -5.24
C LEU A 29 18.80 16.34 -4.38
N ILE A 30 20.11 16.13 -4.22
CA ILE A 30 20.96 17.03 -3.41
C ILE A 30 21.05 18.42 -4.06
N ALA A 31 21.28 18.47 -5.38
CA ALA A 31 21.35 19.73 -6.10
C ALA A 31 19.99 20.43 -6.11
N ASP A 32 18.90 19.71 -6.33
CA ASP A 32 17.55 20.25 -6.33
C ASP A 32 17.19 20.89 -4.98
N LEU A 33 17.52 20.23 -3.87
CA LEU A 33 17.27 20.76 -2.52
C LEU A 33 18.13 21.98 -2.18
N LEU A 34 19.32 22.15 -2.78
CA LEU A 34 20.25 23.22 -2.45
C LEU A 34 20.16 24.42 -3.40
N GLU A 35 19.85 24.20 -4.68
CA GLU A 35 19.88 25.21 -5.71
C GLU A 35 18.49 25.71 -6.11
N LYS A 36 17.51 24.81 -6.13
CA LYS A 36 16.14 25.13 -6.55
C LYS A 36 15.19 25.40 -5.38
N GLU A 37 15.47 24.80 -4.24
CA GLU A 37 14.61 24.90 -3.06
C GLU A 37 15.22 25.85 -2.02
N THR A 38 14.50 26.91 -1.68
CA THR A 38 14.92 27.89 -0.65
C THR A 38 14.17 27.73 0.66
N ALA A 39 13.35 26.68 0.79
CA ALA A 39 12.55 26.45 1.96
C ALA A 39 13.39 26.05 3.18
N GLU A 40 12.98 26.53 4.35
CA GLU A 40 13.57 26.06 5.61
C GLU A 40 13.16 24.63 5.93
N VAL A 41 11.97 24.23 5.49
CA VAL A 41 11.44 22.87 5.67
C VAL A 41 10.85 22.35 4.37
N THR A 42 11.37 21.23 3.87
CA THR A 42 10.83 20.51 2.72
C THR A 42 10.20 19.21 3.20
N LEU A 43 8.87 19.07 3.05
CA LEU A 43 8.16 17.81 3.26
C LEU A 43 8.01 17.08 1.92
N ILE A 44 8.48 15.85 1.87
CA ILE A 44 8.39 14.99 0.68
C ILE A 44 7.46 13.82 0.99
N THR A 45 6.31 13.77 0.33
CA THR A 45 5.37 12.66 0.48
C THR A 45 5.33 11.82 -0.79
N ARG A 46 5.64 10.54 -0.64
CA ARG A 46 5.58 9.54 -1.71
C ARG A 46 5.00 8.24 -1.16
N PRO A 47 4.38 7.40 -1.97
CA PRO A 47 3.94 6.08 -1.54
C PRO A 47 5.08 5.26 -0.91
N ARG A 48 4.73 4.21 -0.22
CA ARG A 48 5.74 3.28 0.34
C ARG A 48 6.57 2.68 -0.79
N ARG A 49 7.91 2.45 -0.52
CA ARG A 49 8.85 1.75 -1.42
C ARG A 49 9.34 2.52 -2.65
N PHE A 50 9.07 3.79 -2.71
CA PHE A 50 9.61 4.69 -3.74
C PHE A 50 10.97 5.30 -3.39
N GLY A 51 11.72 4.74 -2.44
CA GLY A 51 13.11 5.15 -2.18
C GLY A 51 13.29 6.25 -1.13
N LYS A 52 12.26 6.72 -0.41
CA LYS A 52 12.35 7.79 0.61
C LYS A 52 13.49 7.58 1.61
N THR A 53 13.50 6.46 2.32
CA THR A 53 14.53 6.13 3.31
C THR A 53 15.92 6.05 2.70
N MET A 54 16.06 5.58 1.45
CA MET A 54 17.33 5.56 0.72
C MET A 54 17.80 6.99 0.45
N GLY A 55 16.93 7.86 -0.06
CA GLY A 55 17.22 9.28 -0.26
C GLY A 55 17.66 9.96 1.04
N MET A 56 16.96 9.73 2.14
CA MET A 56 17.33 10.29 3.45
C MET A 56 18.69 9.77 3.94
N SER A 57 18.98 8.47 3.75
CA SER A 57 20.30 7.91 4.05
C SER A 57 21.40 8.52 3.17
N MET A 58 21.13 8.77 1.90
CA MET A 58 22.04 9.45 0.97
C MET A 58 22.33 10.88 1.44
N LEU A 59 21.31 11.67 1.76
CA LEU A 59 21.44 13.03 2.29
C LEU A 59 22.27 13.06 3.58
N ALA A 60 21.98 12.15 4.53
CA ALA A 60 22.74 12.05 5.76
C ALA A 60 24.22 11.72 5.53
N ASN A 61 24.53 10.85 4.56
CA ASN A 61 25.92 10.56 4.19
C ASN A 61 26.60 11.74 3.50
N PHE A 62 25.88 12.50 2.69
CA PHE A 62 26.44 13.63 1.98
C PHE A 62 26.77 14.81 2.91
N PHE A 63 25.85 15.18 3.81
CA PHE A 63 26.02 16.39 4.61
C PHE A 63 26.83 16.22 5.89
N ASP A 64 26.75 15.04 6.54
CA ASP A 64 27.23 14.88 7.93
C ASP A 64 28.74 15.13 8.07
N ILE A 65 29.07 16.18 8.83
CA ILE A 65 30.44 16.63 9.14
C ILE A 65 31.29 15.56 9.86
N ARG A 66 30.66 14.54 10.43
CA ARG A 66 31.34 13.42 11.11
C ARG A 66 31.80 12.33 10.15
N ARG A 67 31.49 12.46 8.86
CA ARG A 67 31.77 11.44 7.85
C ARG A 67 32.86 11.91 6.88
N ASP A 68 33.44 10.95 6.21
CA ASP A 68 34.25 11.13 5.01
C ASP A 68 33.58 10.30 3.90
N SER A 69 32.81 10.96 3.07
CA SER A 69 31.92 10.30 2.11
C SER A 69 32.36 10.48 0.65
N GLN A 70 33.47 11.14 0.37
CA GLN A 70 33.91 11.45 -1.00
C GLN A 70 33.93 10.20 -1.89
N ALA A 71 34.53 9.10 -1.42
CA ALA A 71 34.59 7.84 -2.16
C ALA A 71 33.20 7.20 -2.41
N MET A 72 32.21 7.48 -1.57
CA MET A 72 30.86 6.94 -1.74
C MET A 72 30.11 7.62 -2.88
N PHE A 73 30.42 8.89 -3.15
CA PHE A 73 29.77 9.67 -4.20
C PHE A 73 30.57 9.69 -5.51
N GLU A 74 31.78 9.12 -5.53
CA GLU A 74 32.59 9.02 -6.76
C GLU A 74 31.82 8.31 -7.88
N GLY A 75 31.81 8.94 -9.07
CA GLY A 75 31.14 8.45 -10.26
C GLY A 75 29.63 8.72 -10.31
N LEU A 76 29.05 9.35 -9.28
CA LEU A 76 27.65 9.77 -9.27
C LEU A 76 27.51 11.22 -9.80
N GLU A 77 26.28 11.56 -10.22
CA GLU A 77 25.94 12.84 -10.84
C GLU A 77 26.38 14.03 -9.96
N ILE A 78 26.07 14.02 -8.68
CA ILE A 78 26.41 15.10 -7.75
C ILE A 78 27.92 15.37 -7.66
N ALA A 79 28.75 14.36 -7.88
CA ALA A 79 30.22 14.52 -7.85
C ALA A 79 30.75 15.40 -8.99
N GLN A 80 29.96 15.59 -10.05
CA GLN A 80 30.31 16.49 -11.16
C GLN A 80 30.16 17.96 -10.77
N ASN A 81 29.28 18.27 -9.80
CA ASN A 81 29.13 19.61 -9.23
C ASN A 81 30.16 19.85 -8.12
N THR A 82 31.39 20.10 -8.52
CA THR A 82 32.54 20.26 -7.61
C THR A 82 32.41 21.47 -6.68
N ALA A 83 31.70 22.52 -7.09
CA ALA A 83 31.46 23.70 -6.25
C ALA A 83 30.53 23.35 -5.10
N LEU A 84 29.42 22.69 -5.40
CA LEU A 84 28.44 22.24 -4.41
C LEU A 84 29.05 21.19 -3.45
N CYS A 85 29.79 20.22 -3.97
CA CYS A 85 30.49 19.24 -3.13
C CYS A 85 31.48 19.92 -2.17
N ARG A 86 32.23 20.91 -2.60
CA ARG A 86 33.19 21.61 -1.74
C ARG A 86 32.50 22.37 -0.61
N GLU A 87 31.35 22.97 -0.88
CA GLU A 87 30.61 23.78 0.09
C GLU A 87 29.81 22.92 1.09
N TRP A 88 29.26 21.78 0.63
CA TRP A 88 28.25 21.06 1.39
C TRP A 88 28.67 19.65 1.83
N MET A 89 29.48 18.92 1.05
CA MET A 89 29.81 17.52 1.36
C MET A 89 30.62 17.44 2.66
N ASN A 90 30.06 16.77 3.66
CA ASN A 90 30.63 16.57 4.98
C ASN A 90 31.01 17.88 5.72
N GLN A 91 30.23 18.94 5.49
CA GLN A 91 30.47 20.26 6.08
C GLN A 91 29.46 20.66 7.15
N TRP A 92 28.40 19.94 7.35
CA TRP A 92 27.29 20.34 8.20
C TRP A 92 26.97 19.32 9.28
N PRO A 93 26.62 19.73 10.54
CA PRO A 93 26.10 18.80 11.51
C PRO A 93 24.71 18.30 11.05
N VAL A 94 24.50 16.98 11.10
CA VAL A 94 23.24 16.32 10.69
C VAL A 94 22.62 15.61 11.86
N LEU A 95 21.35 15.92 12.13
CA LEU A 95 20.50 15.15 13.02
C LEU A 95 19.54 14.33 12.15
N PHE A 96 19.75 13.00 12.13
CA PHE A 96 18.92 12.05 11.38
C PHE A 96 18.16 11.14 12.31
N LEU A 97 16.84 11.02 12.08
CA LEU A 97 15.98 10.08 12.80
C LEU A 97 14.94 9.49 11.85
N SER A 98 14.67 8.18 11.97
CA SER A 98 13.56 7.50 11.30
C SER A 98 12.54 6.98 12.32
N PHE A 99 11.28 7.32 12.12
CA PHE A 99 10.16 6.86 12.94
C PHE A 99 9.65 5.45 12.56
N LYS A 100 10.27 4.81 11.59
CA LYS A 100 9.85 3.49 11.04
C LYS A 100 9.59 2.42 12.09
N ARG A 101 10.34 2.45 13.20
CA ARG A 101 10.27 1.45 14.28
C ARG A 101 9.21 1.76 15.34
N VAL A 102 8.62 2.97 15.30
CA VAL A 102 7.64 3.39 16.31
C VAL A 102 6.30 2.70 16.06
N ASP A 103 6.00 1.70 16.89
CA ASP A 103 4.78 0.91 16.87
C ASP A 103 4.52 0.34 18.27
N GLY A 104 3.27 0.03 18.61
CA GLY A 104 2.85 -0.59 19.86
C GLY A 104 1.39 -1.01 19.79
N LEU A 105 0.95 -1.93 20.63
CA LEU A 105 -0.45 -2.35 20.69
C LEU A 105 -1.36 -1.26 21.29
N ASP A 106 -0.78 -0.43 22.14
CA ASP A 106 -1.42 0.71 22.82
C ASP A 106 -0.46 1.92 22.83
N PHE A 107 -0.97 3.06 23.34
CA PHE A 107 -0.17 4.28 23.43
C PHE A 107 1.09 4.08 24.28
N GLY A 108 1.00 3.38 25.41
CA GLY A 108 2.13 3.18 26.32
C GLY A 108 3.30 2.49 25.62
N SER A 109 3.05 1.33 25.00
CA SER A 109 4.07 0.57 24.27
C SER A 109 4.64 1.30 23.06
N ALA A 110 3.80 2.03 22.32
CA ALA A 110 4.26 2.85 21.20
C ALA A 110 5.11 4.05 21.66
N TYR A 111 4.73 4.69 22.77
CA TYR A 111 5.46 5.78 23.36
C TYR A 111 6.83 5.34 23.92
N GLU A 112 6.91 4.19 24.59
CA GLU A 112 8.19 3.60 25.03
C GLU A 112 9.13 3.31 23.86
N MET A 113 8.58 2.81 22.73
CA MET A 113 9.37 2.61 21.52
C MET A 113 9.88 3.94 20.95
N LEU A 114 9.04 4.99 20.94
CA LEU A 114 9.46 6.33 20.54
C LEU A 114 10.57 6.87 21.45
N CYS A 115 10.43 6.73 22.75
CA CYS A 115 11.48 7.10 23.71
C CYS A 115 12.81 6.38 23.41
N THR A 116 12.73 5.08 23.12
CA THR A 116 13.90 4.26 22.76
C THR A 116 14.58 4.79 21.49
N VAL A 117 13.81 5.08 20.45
CA VAL A 117 14.35 5.62 19.18
C VAL A 117 15.04 6.97 19.40
N ILE A 118 14.47 7.86 20.21
CA ILE A 118 15.09 9.16 20.52
C ILE A 118 16.32 8.99 21.41
N ALA A 119 16.30 8.09 22.38
CA ALA A 119 17.45 7.79 23.22
C ALA A 119 18.65 7.24 22.40
N GLU A 120 18.40 6.35 21.41
CA GLU A 120 19.44 5.89 20.49
C GLU A 120 20.10 7.04 19.70
N VAL A 121 19.32 8.05 19.31
CA VAL A 121 19.85 9.26 18.68
C VAL A 121 20.72 10.05 19.66
N CYS A 122 20.28 10.24 20.92
CA CYS A 122 21.10 10.89 21.94
C CYS A 122 22.41 10.15 22.17
N VAL A 123 22.41 8.82 22.26
CA VAL A 123 23.62 7.99 22.39
C VAL A 123 24.55 8.19 21.19
N THR A 124 24.01 8.24 19.96
CA THR A 124 24.80 8.50 18.75
C THR A 124 25.50 9.87 18.78
N HIS A 125 24.92 10.83 19.50
CA HIS A 125 25.46 12.17 19.72
C HIS A 125 26.05 12.36 21.12
N GLY A 126 26.46 11.29 21.80
CA GLY A 126 27.00 11.29 23.17
C GLY A 126 28.20 12.24 23.39
N TYR A 127 28.95 12.58 22.32
CA TYR A 127 30.01 13.57 22.34
C TYR A 127 29.54 14.98 22.82
N LEU A 128 28.26 15.28 22.71
CA LEU A 128 27.69 16.52 23.21
C LEU A 128 27.80 16.66 24.74
N GLN A 129 27.80 15.52 25.46
CA GLN A 129 27.96 15.50 26.91
C GLN A 129 29.34 16.03 27.37
N GLU A 130 30.37 15.81 26.56
CA GLU A 130 31.75 16.22 26.86
C GLU A 130 32.09 17.61 26.29
N SER A 131 31.22 18.20 25.48
CA SER A 131 31.45 19.47 24.81
C SER A 131 31.44 20.65 25.79
N ALA A 132 32.52 21.42 25.84
CA ALA A 132 32.58 22.63 26.65
C ALA A 132 31.63 23.77 26.16
N ARG A 133 31.17 23.68 24.94
CA ARG A 133 30.30 24.70 24.30
C ARG A 133 28.82 24.45 24.55
N VAL A 134 28.44 23.25 24.95
CA VAL A 134 27.03 22.89 25.19
C VAL A 134 26.62 23.27 26.60
N ALA A 135 25.47 23.94 26.72
CA ALA A 135 24.94 24.38 28.02
C ALA A 135 24.65 23.18 28.93
N GLN A 136 24.92 23.35 30.25
CA GLN A 136 24.71 22.28 31.23
C GLN A 136 23.24 21.82 31.30
N TYR A 137 22.31 22.74 31.07
CA TYR A 137 20.88 22.43 31.01
C TYR A 137 20.57 21.40 29.89
N ASP A 138 21.11 21.60 28.70
CA ASP A 138 20.92 20.69 27.56
C ASP A 138 21.55 19.33 27.82
N LYS A 139 22.77 19.30 28.34
CA LYS A 139 23.43 18.06 28.73
C LYS A 139 22.62 17.24 29.75
N ASN A 140 22.06 17.91 30.76
CA ASN A 140 21.23 17.24 31.76
C ASN A 140 19.94 16.66 31.15
N LEU A 141 19.31 17.38 30.19
CA LEU A 141 18.15 16.87 29.51
C LEU A 141 18.49 15.65 28.64
N LEU A 142 19.55 15.72 27.83
CA LEU A 142 20.01 14.62 27.00
C LEU A 142 20.33 13.36 27.84
N LYS A 143 20.96 13.52 29.00
CA LYS A 143 21.21 12.42 29.96
C LYS A 143 19.91 11.77 30.45
N ARG A 144 18.89 12.56 30.78
CA ARG A 144 17.59 11.99 31.19
C ARG A 144 16.89 11.24 30.08
N ILE A 145 16.98 11.73 28.83
CA ILE A 145 16.44 11.04 27.65
C ILE A 145 17.17 9.70 27.46
N GLU A 146 18.50 9.70 27.48
CA GLU A 146 19.32 8.47 27.38
C GLU A 146 18.99 7.45 28.46
N ALA A 147 18.75 7.91 29.69
CA ALA A 147 18.41 7.07 30.83
C ALA A 147 16.94 6.63 30.89
N GLY A 148 16.08 7.08 29.96
CA GLY A 148 14.64 6.81 29.97
C GLY A 148 13.88 7.46 31.13
N THR A 149 14.43 8.53 31.74
CA THR A 149 13.85 9.24 32.90
C THR A 149 13.31 10.63 32.55
N ALA A 150 13.33 11.01 31.28
CA ALA A 150 12.76 12.25 30.81
C ALA A 150 11.23 12.23 30.88
N THR A 151 10.64 13.37 31.24
CA THR A 151 9.19 13.55 31.19
C THR A 151 8.72 13.66 29.74
N GLN A 152 7.41 13.46 29.48
CA GLN A 152 6.84 13.61 28.14
C GLN A 152 7.10 15.02 27.55
N VAL A 153 7.05 16.06 28.36
CA VAL A 153 7.35 17.43 27.91
C VAL A 153 8.82 17.56 27.49
N GLU A 154 9.71 16.98 28.24
CA GLU A 154 11.15 16.95 27.91
C GLU A 154 11.43 16.16 26.65
N LEU A 155 10.73 15.04 26.44
CA LEU A 155 10.83 14.27 25.21
C LEU A 155 10.34 15.05 23.99
N LYS A 156 9.19 15.74 24.10
CA LYS A 156 8.67 16.62 23.05
C LYS A 156 9.66 17.71 22.63
N ASN A 157 10.49 18.18 23.56
CA ASN A 157 11.53 19.20 23.32
C ASN A 157 12.89 18.61 22.91
N SER A 158 13.00 17.30 22.74
CA SER A 158 14.28 16.63 22.47
C SER A 158 14.97 17.12 21.19
N PHE A 159 14.24 17.31 20.07
CA PHE A 159 14.83 17.77 18.82
C PHE A 159 15.31 19.23 18.89
N VAL A 160 14.56 20.12 19.56
CA VAL A 160 15.01 21.49 19.81
C VAL A 160 16.29 21.50 20.63
N THR A 161 16.37 20.65 21.65
CA THR A 161 17.56 20.54 22.51
C THR A 161 18.75 19.95 21.76
N LEU A 162 18.54 18.87 20.98
CA LEU A 162 19.60 18.25 20.16
C LEU A 162 20.16 19.24 19.13
N THR A 163 19.27 19.91 18.36
CA THR A 163 19.71 20.88 17.34
C THR A 163 20.48 22.04 17.96
N ARG A 164 20.01 22.60 19.09
CA ARG A 164 20.70 23.65 19.83
C ARG A 164 22.06 23.19 20.36
N ALA A 165 22.13 22.02 20.97
CA ALA A 165 23.37 21.46 21.49
C ALA A 165 24.40 21.17 20.37
N MET A 166 23.94 20.64 19.24
CA MET A 166 24.80 20.39 18.07
C MET A 166 25.29 21.70 17.45
N ALA A 167 24.40 22.68 17.28
CA ALA A 167 24.79 23.99 16.77
C ALA A 167 25.82 24.69 17.67
N ALA A 168 25.65 24.62 18.99
CA ALA A 168 26.63 25.13 19.95
C ALA A 168 27.98 24.43 19.87
N HIS A 169 27.96 23.09 19.74
CA HIS A 169 29.20 22.28 19.64
C HIS A 169 30.00 22.60 18.38
N TYR A 170 29.35 22.58 17.21
CA TYR A 170 30.02 22.76 15.90
C TYR A 170 30.22 24.24 15.52
N GLY A 171 29.45 25.18 16.14
CA GLY A 171 29.42 26.57 15.72
C GLY A 171 28.76 26.78 14.36
N LYS A 172 27.92 25.85 13.92
CA LYS A 172 27.18 25.86 12.65
C LYS A 172 25.74 25.37 12.88
N PRO A 173 24.76 25.88 12.14
CA PRO A 173 23.40 25.36 12.19
C PRO A 173 23.34 23.91 11.70
N VAL A 174 22.27 23.20 12.07
CA VAL A 174 22.08 21.76 11.89
C VAL A 174 21.16 21.49 10.71
N ILE A 175 21.43 20.47 9.92
CA ILE A 175 20.49 19.90 8.97
C ILE A 175 19.69 18.81 9.69
N LEU A 176 18.36 18.94 9.72
CA LEU A 176 17.45 17.99 10.36
C LEU A 176 16.80 17.10 9.30
N LEU A 177 16.99 15.79 9.41
CA LEU A 177 16.44 14.78 8.50
C LEU A 177 15.51 13.86 9.28
N LEU A 178 14.20 13.92 8.97
CA LEU A 178 13.16 13.12 9.63
C LEU A 178 12.51 12.18 8.62
N ASP A 179 12.72 10.88 8.77
CA ASP A 179 12.18 9.85 7.86
C ASP A 179 10.92 9.18 8.45
N GLU A 180 9.91 8.97 7.60
CA GLU A 180 8.66 8.30 7.93
C GLU A 180 7.94 8.92 9.16
N TYR A 181 7.81 10.25 9.20
CA TYR A 181 7.27 11.01 10.33
C TYR A 181 5.81 10.65 10.66
N ASP A 182 5.06 10.20 9.68
CA ASP A 182 3.64 9.85 9.78
C ASP A 182 3.38 8.41 10.27
N VAL A 183 4.40 7.55 10.32
CA VAL A 183 4.25 6.14 10.74
C VAL A 183 3.67 5.98 12.14
N PRO A 184 4.14 6.70 13.19
CA PRO A 184 3.55 6.60 14.52
C PRO A 184 2.07 6.95 14.54
N ILE A 185 1.68 7.96 13.76
CA ILE A 185 0.30 8.47 13.68
C ILE A 185 -0.59 7.48 12.92
N ALA A 186 -0.10 6.92 11.81
CA ALA A 186 -0.79 5.90 11.04
C ALA A 186 -1.08 4.65 11.87
N LYS A 187 -0.09 4.19 12.64
CA LYS A 187 -0.24 3.04 13.54
C LYS A 187 -1.20 3.32 14.69
N ALA A 188 -1.13 4.51 15.26
CA ALA A 188 -2.02 4.97 16.33
C ALA A 188 -3.49 5.05 15.87
N SER A 189 -3.74 5.54 14.65
CA SER A 189 -5.08 5.57 14.06
C SER A 189 -5.67 4.17 13.94
N ALA A 190 -4.90 3.21 13.42
CA ALA A 190 -5.35 1.83 13.26
C ALA A 190 -5.62 1.11 14.59
N LYS A 191 -5.05 1.59 15.72
CA LYS A 191 -5.11 0.94 17.03
C LYS A 191 -5.84 1.76 18.10
N GLY A 192 -6.42 2.93 17.74
CA GLY A 192 -7.32 3.71 18.58
C GLY A 192 -6.68 4.66 19.59
N TYR A 193 -5.37 4.99 19.46
CA TYR A 193 -4.67 5.96 20.33
C TYR A 193 -4.11 7.16 19.54
N TYR A 194 -4.85 7.57 18.49
CA TYR A 194 -4.45 8.61 17.55
C TYR A 194 -4.14 9.95 18.22
N ALA A 195 -5.06 10.45 19.08
CA ALA A 195 -4.95 11.78 19.68
C ALA A 195 -3.69 11.92 20.56
N GLU A 196 -3.39 10.90 21.36
CA GLU A 196 -2.23 10.91 22.26
C GLU A 196 -0.92 10.89 21.46
N MET A 197 -0.82 10.05 20.43
CA MET A 197 0.39 9.96 19.60
C MET A 197 0.58 11.23 18.78
N LEU A 198 -0.50 11.79 18.24
CA LEU A 198 -0.46 13.06 17.50
C LEU A 198 0.08 14.20 18.36
N ASP A 199 -0.34 14.31 19.62
CA ASP A 199 0.13 15.34 20.55
C ASP A 199 1.66 15.22 20.81
N VAL A 200 2.17 13.99 20.90
CA VAL A 200 3.62 13.77 21.06
C VAL A 200 4.38 14.15 19.79
N VAL A 201 3.93 13.67 18.62
CA VAL A 201 4.59 13.99 17.35
C VAL A 201 4.55 15.49 17.06
N LYS A 202 3.42 16.17 17.31
CA LYS A 202 3.32 17.65 17.22
C LYS A 202 4.37 18.34 18.09
N GLY A 203 4.57 17.86 19.31
CA GLY A 203 5.58 18.38 20.22
C GLY A 203 6.99 18.27 19.62
N LEU A 204 7.36 17.11 19.07
CA LEU A 204 8.66 16.91 18.42
C LEU A 204 8.85 17.83 17.20
N MET A 205 7.80 18.03 16.40
CA MET A 205 7.84 18.89 15.20
C MET A 205 7.95 20.38 15.51
N GLN A 206 7.85 20.82 16.78
CA GLN A 206 8.14 22.21 17.15
C GLN A 206 9.59 22.61 16.77
N ALA A 207 10.52 21.66 16.68
CA ALA A 207 11.87 21.92 16.23
C ALA A 207 11.99 22.46 14.79
N LEU A 208 10.91 22.34 13.99
CA LEU A 208 10.82 22.87 12.62
C LEU A 208 10.33 24.33 12.56
N LYS A 209 9.98 24.93 13.71
CA LYS A 209 9.39 26.26 13.80
C LYS A 209 10.34 27.21 14.53
N ASP A 210 10.61 28.36 13.93
CA ASP A 210 11.37 29.46 14.55
C ASP A 210 12.64 28.95 15.29
N ASN A 211 13.41 28.05 14.67
CA ASN A 211 14.57 27.40 15.28
C ASN A 211 15.88 27.90 14.63
N ASP A 212 16.49 28.92 15.21
CA ASP A 212 17.76 29.50 14.74
C ASP A 212 18.92 28.47 14.67
N ALA A 213 18.78 27.32 15.31
CA ALA A 213 19.77 26.25 15.25
C ALA A 213 19.67 25.40 13.97
N LEU A 214 18.60 25.57 13.16
CA LEU A 214 18.46 24.85 11.88
C LEU A 214 19.08 25.59 10.71
N ARG A 215 19.73 24.84 9.83
CA ARG A 215 20.09 25.29 8.49
C ARG A 215 18.92 25.11 7.53
N PHE A 216 18.37 23.90 7.50
CA PHE A 216 17.11 23.48 6.88
C PHE A 216 16.71 22.10 7.40
N ALA A 217 15.50 21.67 7.08
CA ALA A 217 15.00 20.32 7.40
C ALA A 217 14.40 19.66 6.17
N VAL A 218 14.60 18.34 6.08
CA VAL A 218 13.87 17.47 5.12
C VAL A 218 13.09 16.44 5.91
N VAL A 219 11.79 16.36 5.63
CA VAL A 219 10.88 15.44 6.28
C VAL A 219 10.25 14.53 5.25
N THR A 220 10.21 13.21 5.48
CA THR A 220 9.55 12.28 4.56
C THR A 220 8.42 11.51 5.23
N GLY A 221 7.37 11.22 4.44
CA GLY A 221 6.22 10.42 4.86
C GLY A 221 5.40 9.91 3.68
N CYS A 222 4.30 9.25 3.95
CA CYS A 222 3.32 8.86 2.93
C CYS A 222 2.23 9.92 2.76
N LEU A 223 1.78 10.53 3.85
CA LEU A 223 0.72 11.53 3.85
C LEU A 223 1.21 12.88 4.37
N ARG A 224 0.58 13.94 3.89
CA ARG A 224 0.72 15.30 4.45
C ARG A 224 -0.34 15.48 5.53
N ILE A 225 0.07 15.42 6.81
CA ILE A 225 -0.83 15.63 7.95
C ILE A 225 -0.94 17.13 8.24
N ALA A 226 -1.57 17.87 7.33
CA ALA A 226 -1.60 19.34 7.38
C ALA A 226 -2.71 19.90 8.26
N LYS A 227 -3.92 19.32 8.23
CA LYS A 227 -5.09 19.80 9.00
C LYS A 227 -4.86 19.79 10.51
N GLU A 228 -3.94 18.99 11.00
CA GLU A 228 -3.64 18.84 12.44
C GLU A 228 -2.62 19.85 12.99
N SER A 229 -2.31 20.91 12.25
CA SER A 229 -1.39 21.97 12.72
C SER A 229 0.06 21.52 12.99
N ILE A 230 0.51 20.36 12.50
CA ILE A 230 1.89 19.91 12.69
C ILE A 230 2.86 20.94 12.09
N PHE A 231 2.56 21.41 10.88
CA PHE A 231 3.37 22.37 10.14
C PHE A 231 2.81 23.81 10.16
N THR A 232 1.70 24.08 10.87
CA THR A 232 1.13 25.41 10.97
C THR A 232 2.07 26.35 11.73
N GLY A 233 2.36 27.52 11.15
CA GLY A 233 3.30 28.50 11.73
C GLY A 233 4.75 28.34 11.29
N THR A 234 5.05 27.41 10.39
CA THR A 234 6.35 27.36 9.68
C THR A 234 6.25 28.30 8.48
N ASN A 235 6.93 29.42 8.49
CA ASN A 235 6.79 30.48 7.49
C ASN A 235 7.40 30.13 6.13
N ASN A 236 8.39 29.24 6.10
CA ASN A 236 9.09 28.82 4.90
C ASN A 236 9.05 27.30 4.76
N PHE A 237 7.86 26.77 4.49
CA PHE A 237 7.55 25.34 4.37
C PHE A 237 7.06 25.03 2.96
N VAL A 238 7.69 24.05 2.30
CA VAL A 238 7.27 23.53 1.02
C VAL A 238 6.89 22.06 1.16
N SER A 239 5.80 21.67 0.52
CA SER A 239 5.34 20.28 0.45
C SER A 239 5.44 19.79 -0.99
N ASP A 240 6.20 18.75 -1.19
CA ASP A 240 6.34 18.04 -2.45
C ASP A 240 5.59 16.71 -2.37
N THR A 241 4.45 16.65 -3.07
CA THR A 241 3.53 15.50 -3.07
C THR A 241 3.64 14.70 -4.37
N ILE A 242 2.85 13.64 -4.50
CA ILE A 242 2.78 12.87 -5.75
C ILE A 242 2.19 13.67 -6.92
N SER A 243 1.48 14.77 -6.64
CA SER A 243 0.95 15.67 -7.66
C SER A 243 1.93 16.76 -8.09
N SER A 244 3.08 16.90 -7.39
CA SER A 244 4.09 17.91 -7.69
C SER A 244 5.01 17.45 -8.81
N SER A 245 5.34 18.34 -9.74
CA SER A 245 6.36 18.11 -10.78
C SER A 245 7.79 18.41 -10.31
N HIS A 246 7.95 19.01 -9.13
CA HIS A 246 9.24 19.19 -8.47
C HIS A 246 9.65 17.90 -7.76
N LEU A 247 10.93 17.54 -7.72
CA LEU A 247 11.49 16.31 -7.13
C LEU A 247 10.86 14.98 -7.60
N ASN A 248 10.06 14.98 -8.69
CA ASN A 248 9.36 13.80 -9.18
C ASN A 248 10.33 12.73 -9.72
N GLU A 249 11.49 13.10 -10.28
CA GLU A 249 12.53 12.18 -10.75
C GLU A 249 13.38 11.57 -9.62
N SER A 250 13.37 12.20 -8.44
CA SER A 250 14.21 11.80 -7.30
C SER A 250 13.71 10.53 -6.60
N PHE A 251 12.44 10.16 -6.81
CA PHE A 251 11.78 9.02 -6.18
C PHE A 251 11.07 8.17 -7.23
N GLY A 252 11.24 6.85 -7.14
CA GLY A 252 10.80 5.95 -8.20
C GLY A 252 11.88 5.74 -9.27
N PHE A 253 11.60 4.86 -10.23
CA PHE A 253 12.43 4.69 -11.42
C PHE A 253 11.69 5.22 -12.63
N THR A 254 12.37 6.03 -13.43
CA THR A 254 11.86 6.48 -14.72
C THR A 254 11.97 5.36 -15.76
N GLN A 255 11.33 5.52 -16.93
CA GLN A 255 11.51 4.59 -18.04
C GLN A 255 13.00 4.46 -18.44
N ALA A 256 13.74 5.57 -18.45
CA ALA A 256 15.17 5.55 -18.77
C ALA A 256 15.99 4.75 -17.73
N ASP A 257 15.66 4.88 -16.44
CA ASP A 257 16.29 4.08 -15.39
C ASP A 257 16.04 2.59 -15.61
N VAL A 258 14.78 2.21 -15.89
CA VAL A 258 14.41 0.80 -16.11
C VAL A 258 15.09 0.24 -17.37
N ASP A 259 15.12 0.98 -18.46
CA ASP A 259 15.82 0.59 -19.68
C ASP A 259 17.32 0.35 -19.45
N GLN A 260 17.95 1.21 -18.63
CA GLN A 260 19.35 1.05 -18.27
C GLN A 260 19.57 -0.16 -17.36
N ILE A 261 18.72 -0.36 -16.36
CA ILE A 261 18.75 -1.53 -15.47
C ILE A 261 18.66 -2.83 -16.28
N LEU A 262 17.69 -2.92 -17.19
CA LEU A 262 17.46 -4.09 -18.02
C LEU A 262 18.64 -4.38 -18.95
N LYS A 263 19.25 -3.34 -19.51
CA LYS A 263 20.47 -3.44 -20.32
C LYS A 263 21.64 -3.97 -19.50
N ASP A 264 21.89 -3.40 -18.32
CA ASP A 264 22.97 -3.81 -17.43
C ASP A 264 22.78 -5.25 -16.90
N ALA A 265 21.55 -5.63 -16.61
CA ALA A 265 21.17 -6.98 -16.20
C ALA A 265 21.15 -7.99 -17.38
N ASN A 266 21.21 -7.53 -18.63
CA ASN A 266 21.04 -8.33 -19.84
C ASN A 266 19.76 -9.15 -19.82
N CYS A 267 18.61 -8.45 -19.65
CA CYS A 267 17.27 -9.06 -19.56
C CYS A 267 16.18 -8.20 -20.19
N LEU A 268 16.49 -7.56 -21.34
CA LEU A 268 15.58 -6.69 -22.10
C LEU A 268 14.27 -7.40 -22.52
N GLU A 269 14.31 -8.71 -22.68
CA GLU A 269 13.14 -9.55 -23.02
C GLU A 269 12.02 -9.46 -21.97
N HIS A 270 12.30 -9.04 -20.74
CA HIS A 270 11.33 -8.88 -19.66
C HIS A 270 10.77 -7.45 -19.53
N ALA A 271 11.11 -6.54 -20.46
CA ALA A 271 10.64 -5.15 -20.40
C ALA A 271 9.11 -5.03 -20.40
N ALA A 272 8.42 -5.83 -21.22
CA ALA A 272 6.96 -5.81 -21.28
C ALA A 272 6.30 -6.30 -19.98
N ASP A 273 6.89 -7.32 -19.35
CA ASP A 273 6.42 -7.84 -18.06
C ASP A 273 6.57 -6.79 -16.97
N ILE A 274 7.77 -6.16 -16.87
CA ILE A 274 8.06 -5.11 -15.89
C ILE A 274 7.14 -3.92 -16.09
N LYS A 275 6.89 -3.51 -17.32
CA LYS A 275 5.98 -2.42 -17.62
C LYS A 275 4.55 -2.72 -17.19
N ASN A 276 4.03 -3.89 -17.53
CA ASN A 276 2.65 -4.26 -17.19
C ASN A 276 2.43 -4.41 -15.67
N TRP A 277 3.46 -4.87 -14.93
CA TRP A 277 3.30 -5.21 -13.53
C TRP A 277 3.70 -4.10 -12.55
N TYR A 278 4.66 -3.23 -12.89
CA TYR A 278 5.30 -2.34 -11.93
C TYR A 278 5.37 -0.86 -12.35
N ASP A 279 4.89 -0.54 -13.56
CA ASP A 279 4.72 0.82 -14.09
C ASP A 279 3.38 1.43 -13.64
N GLY A 280 3.06 2.61 -14.19
CA GLY A 280 1.75 3.23 -14.13
C GLY A 280 1.54 4.20 -12.99
N TYR A 281 2.56 4.53 -12.22
CA TYR A 281 2.47 5.62 -11.25
C TYR A 281 2.82 6.96 -11.91
N HIS A 282 2.03 7.99 -11.61
CA HIS A 282 2.28 9.35 -12.08
C HIS A 282 2.68 10.24 -10.90
N PHE A 283 3.88 10.85 -10.97
CA PHE A 283 4.34 11.88 -10.04
C PHE A 283 4.43 13.19 -10.80
N GLY A 284 3.46 14.10 -10.58
CA GLY A 284 3.30 15.29 -11.40
C GLY A 284 3.10 14.93 -12.87
N ASP A 285 4.05 15.29 -13.71
CA ASP A 285 4.07 15.05 -15.16
C ASP A 285 4.91 13.82 -15.58
N LEU A 286 5.48 13.08 -14.62
CA LEU A 286 6.40 11.97 -14.87
C LEU A 286 5.79 10.60 -14.56
N ASP A 287 6.02 9.63 -15.45
CA ASP A 287 5.74 8.22 -15.19
C ASP A 287 6.88 7.55 -14.45
N VAL A 288 6.55 6.80 -13.41
CA VAL A 288 7.54 6.11 -12.59
C VAL A 288 7.11 4.68 -12.25
N TYR A 289 8.11 3.82 -12.13
CA TYR A 289 8.00 2.45 -11.64
C TYR A 289 8.29 2.40 -10.14
N CYS A 290 7.70 1.43 -9.44
CA CYS A 290 8.05 1.16 -8.06
C CYS A 290 9.42 0.47 -7.97
N PRO A 291 10.47 1.08 -7.37
CA PRO A 291 11.81 0.52 -7.32
C PRO A 291 11.89 -0.84 -6.61
N TRP A 292 11.11 -1.01 -5.56
CA TRP A 292 11.08 -2.25 -4.79
C TRP A 292 10.66 -3.45 -5.64
N ASP A 293 9.64 -3.28 -6.48
CA ASP A 293 9.04 -4.36 -7.25
C ASP A 293 9.95 -4.73 -8.42
N VAL A 294 10.46 -3.71 -9.13
CA VAL A 294 11.45 -3.91 -10.21
C VAL A 294 12.67 -4.67 -9.69
N MET A 295 13.25 -4.24 -8.56
CA MET A 295 14.44 -4.89 -7.99
C MET A 295 14.18 -6.31 -7.49
N ASN A 296 13.00 -6.58 -6.90
CA ASN A 296 12.64 -7.94 -6.50
C ASN A 296 12.49 -8.87 -7.69
N TYR A 297 11.81 -8.43 -8.75
CA TYR A 297 11.64 -9.24 -9.95
C TYR A 297 12.98 -9.54 -10.64
N LEU A 298 13.87 -8.55 -10.74
CA LEU A 298 15.22 -8.77 -11.26
C LEU A 298 16.01 -9.79 -10.44
N ARG A 299 15.92 -9.74 -9.11
CA ARG A 299 16.53 -10.75 -8.24
C ARG A 299 15.97 -12.14 -8.51
N ASP A 300 14.67 -12.26 -8.71
CA ASP A 300 14.04 -13.54 -8.99
C ASP A 300 14.41 -14.06 -10.39
N LEU A 301 14.53 -13.18 -11.37
CA LEU A 301 15.06 -13.51 -12.71
C LEU A 301 16.52 -13.99 -12.67
N GLN A 302 17.36 -13.43 -11.79
CA GLN A 302 18.73 -13.94 -11.60
C GLN A 302 18.75 -15.38 -11.08
N ARG A 303 17.81 -15.74 -10.21
CA ARG A 303 17.69 -17.11 -9.67
C ARG A 303 17.04 -18.07 -10.66
N ASN A 304 16.05 -17.59 -11.38
CA ASN A 304 15.31 -18.33 -12.39
C ASN A 304 14.97 -17.44 -13.58
N PRO A 305 15.68 -17.55 -14.71
CA PRO A 305 15.42 -16.74 -15.91
C PRO A 305 14.01 -16.88 -16.50
N LYS A 306 13.22 -17.86 -16.04
CA LYS A 306 11.82 -18.04 -16.41
C LYS A 306 10.85 -17.61 -15.31
N ALA A 307 11.30 -16.87 -14.30
CA ALA A 307 10.43 -16.36 -13.26
C ALA A 307 9.35 -15.47 -13.87
N LYS A 308 8.13 -15.63 -13.39
CA LYS A 308 7.01 -14.75 -13.76
C LYS A 308 6.97 -13.57 -12.79
N PRO A 309 6.46 -12.41 -13.23
CA PRO A 309 6.16 -11.31 -12.32
C PRO A 309 5.23 -11.76 -11.19
N ALA A 310 5.39 -11.17 -10.02
CA ALA A 310 4.62 -11.48 -8.83
C ALA A 310 4.36 -10.21 -8.03
N SER A 311 3.35 -10.23 -7.15
CA SER A 311 3.10 -9.13 -6.23
C SER A 311 4.07 -9.18 -5.05
N TYR A 312 5.06 -8.29 -5.05
CA TYR A 312 6.03 -8.10 -3.97
C TYR A 312 5.52 -7.14 -2.90
N TRP A 313 4.51 -6.36 -3.22
CA TRP A 313 3.89 -5.41 -2.29
C TRP A 313 2.93 -6.09 -1.32
N LYS A 314 2.23 -7.14 -1.76
CA LYS A 314 1.20 -7.87 -1.01
C LYS A 314 1.65 -8.36 0.38
N ASN A 315 2.87 -8.88 0.50
CA ASN A 315 3.36 -9.52 1.73
C ASN A 315 4.08 -8.57 2.69
N THR A 316 4.16 -7.30 2.39
CA THR A 316 5.06 -6.37 3.07
C THR A 316 4.41 -5.02 3.36
N SER A 317 3.20 -4.78 2.87
CA SER A 317 2.36 -3.60 3.16
C SER A 317 1.19 -4.03 4.04
N ASP A 318 0.80 -3.14 4.95
CA ASP A 318 -0.44 -3.28 5.68
C ASP A 318 -1.59 -2.90 4.74
N ASN A 319 -2.29 -3.89 4.20
CA ASN A 319 -3.41 -3.71 3.30
C ASN A 319 -4.73 -3.42 4.07
N SER A 320 -4.64 -3.07 5.35
CA SER A 320 -5.78 -2.70 6.19
C SER A 320 -6.60 -1.54 5.62
N ILE A 321 -5.95 -0.65 4.87
CA ILE A 321 -6.62 0.46 4.16
C ILE A 321 -7.65 -0.08 3.16
N ILE A 322 -7.29 -1.07 2.32
CA ILE A 322 -8.24 -1.68 1.37
C ILE A 322 -9.37 -2.38 2.13
N ARG A 323 -9.04 -3.04 3.25
CA ARG A 323 -10.03 -3.70 4.08
C ARG A 323 -11.02 -2.71 4.70
N SER A 324 -10.54 -1.61 5.29
CA SER A 324 -11.42 -0.56 5.83
C SER A 324 -12.35 0.02 4.75
N PHE A 325 -11.89 0.07 3.52
CA PHE A 325 -12.64 0.50 2.36
C PHE A 325 -13.80 -0.47 2.03
N ILE A 326 -13.54 -1.76 2.06
CA ILE A 326 -14.54 -2.81 1.82
C ILE A 326 -15.59 -2.83 2.94
N ASP A 327 -15.16 -2.62 4.19
CA ASP A 327 -16.05 -2.56 5.37
C ASP A 327 -16.96 -1.32 5.37
N TYR A 328 -16.60 -0.25 4.65
CA TYR A 328 -17.41 0.97 4.47
C TYR A 328 -18.55 0.72 3.47
N ARG A 329 -19.63 0.12 3.94
CA ARG A 329 -20.76 -0.42 3.17
C ARG A 329 -21.55 0.64 2.39
N GLY A 330 -21.22 0.87 1.12
CA GLY A 330 -21.98 1.73 0.22
C GLY A 330 -22.13 1.17 -1.18
N ALA A 331 -23.33 1.14 -1.73
CA ALA A 331 -23.60 0.66 -3.10
C ALA A 331 -22.79 1.42 -4.17
N LYS A 332 -22.51 2.71 -3.95
CA LYS A 332 -21.69 3.55 -4.83
C LYS A 332 -20.22 3.12 -4.84
N ILE A 333 -19.67 2.74 -3.69
CA ILE A 333 -18.29 2.26 -3.58
C ILE A 333 -18.11 0.97 -4.37
N SER A 334 -19.03 0.03 -4.25
CA SER A 334 -19.00 -1.22 -4.99
C SER A 334 -18.95 -0.99 -6.52
N GLN A 335 -19.76 -0.05 -7.03
CA GLN A 335 -19.79 0.25 -8.45
C GLN A 335 -18.48 0.89 -8.94
N LYS A 336 -17.90 1.82 -8.16
CA LYS A 336 -16.61 2.45 -8.47
C LYS A 336 -15.48 1.42 -8.45
N LEU A 337 -15.49 0.52 -7.48
CA LEU A 337 -14.50 -0.54 -7.37
C LEU A 337 -14.59 -1.53 -8.54
N GLU A 338 -15.81 -1.90 -8.97
CA GLU A 338 -16.03 -2.69 -10.19
C GLU A 338 -15.43 -2.00 -11.43
N THR A 339 -15.66 -0.68 -11.55
CA THR A 339 -15.08 0.10 -12.65
C THR A 339 -13.56 0.03 -12.65
N LEU A 340 -12.92 0.23 -11.50
CA LEU A 340 -11.46 0.18 -11.35
C LEU A 340 -10.90 -1.21 -11.69
N LEU A 341 -11.52 -2.26 -11.18
CA LEU A 341 -11.08 -3.64 -11.40
C LEU A 341 -11.26 -4.10 -12.87
N SER A 342 -12.27 -3.57 -13.56
CA SER A 342 -12.44 -3.80 -14.99
C SER A 342 -11.47 -3.00 -15.88
N GLY A 343 -10.56 -2.21 -15.27
CA GLY A 343 -9.58 -1.39 -15.99
C GLY A 343 -10.10 -0.01 -16.40
N GLY A 344 -11.28 0.38 -15.91
CA GLY A 344 -11.81 1.73 -16.07
C GLY A 344 -11.28 2.70 -14.99
N TYR A 345 -11.63 3.97 -15.11
CA TYR A 345 -11.31 5.01 -14.13
C TYR A 345 -12.56 5.52 -13.42
N ILE A 346 -12.37 6.08 -12.24
CA ILE A 346 -13.42 6.78 -11.49
C ILE A 346 -13.11 8.27 -11.41
N LEU A 347 -14.14 9.10 -11.41
CA LEU A 347 -13.99 10.54 -11.17
C LEU A 347 -14.16 10.81 -9.68
N GLN A 348 -13.16 11.48 -9.10
CA GLN A 348 -13.12 11.71 -7.66
C GLN A 348 -12.42 13.03 -7.33
N LYS A 349 -12.94 13.77 -6.36
CA LYS A 349 -12.21 14.86 -5.75
C LYS A 349 -11.11 14.26 -4.87
N VAL A 350 -9.87 14.72 -5.07
CA VAL A 350 -8.71 14.31 -4.27
C VAL A 350 -8.41 15.39 -3.26
N GLU A 351 -8.38 15.02 -1.98
CA GLU A 351 -7.97 15.86 -0.87
C GLU A 351 -6.56 15.44 -0.45
N GLU A 352 -5.55 16.28 -0.68
CA GLU A 352 -4.16 15.97 -0.32
C GLU A 352 -3.84 16.23 1.16
N ASP A 353 -4.60 17.13 1.80
CA ASP A 353 -4.44 17.52 3.19
C ASP A 353 -5.26 16.64 4.14
N LEU A 354 -5.11 15.34 4.03
CA LEU A 354 -5.83 14.36 4.83
C LEU A 354 -5.08 14.00 6.11
N THR A 355 -5.87 13.73 7.16
CA THR A 355 -5.37 13.13 8.39
C THR A 355 -5.90 11.71 8.52
N TYR A 356 -5.17 10.85 9.23
CA TYR A 356 -5.60 9.47 9.48
C TYR A 356 -6.92 9.38 10.28
N ASP A 357 -7.30 10.42 11.03
CA ASP A 357 -8.54 10.47 11.80
C ASP A 357 -9.79 10.61 10.90
N TYR A 358 -9.62 11.19 9.71
CA TYR A 358 -10.70 11.36 8.73
C TYR A 358 -10.83 10.18 7.74
N LEU A 359 -10.05 9.11 7.91
CA LEU A 359 -10.09 7.92 7.05
C LEU A 359 -11.50 7.37 6.84
N HIS A 360 -12.30 7.39 7.91
CA HIS A 360 -13.66 6.82 7.90
C HIS A 360 -14.76 7.88 7.86
N SER A 361 -14.42 9.16 7.68
CA SER A 361 -15.39 10.25 7.76
C SER A 361 -16.18 10.48 6.47
N SER A 362 -15.60 10.17 5.32
CA SER A 362 -16.27 10.28 4.01
C SER A 362 -15.72 9.29 2.98
N GLU A 363 -16.53 9.03 1.94
CA GLU A 363 -16.12 8.22 0.78
C GLU A 363 -14.95 8.89 0.03
N GLU A 364 -14.97 10.22 -0.12
CA GLU A 364 -13.93 10.97 -0.84
C GLU A 364 -12.56 10.83 -0.17
N ASN A 365 -12.52 10.85 1.17
CA ASN A 365 -11.29 10.68 1.91
C ASN A 365 -10.66 9.29 1.71
N LEU A 366 -11.49 8.25 1.60
CA LEU A 366 -11.01 6.90 1.31
C LEU A 366 -10.33 6.81 -0.06
N TRP A 367 -10.93 7.40 -1.10
CA TRP A 367 -10.34 7.43 -2.44
C TRP A 367 -9.05 8.23 -2.47
N SER A 368 -9.00 9.37 -1.78
CA SER A 368 -7.81 10.21 -1.68
C SER A 368 -6.65 9.48 -1.01
N ILE A 369 -6.92 8.71 0.05
CA ILE A 369 -5.87 7.93 0.72
C ILE A 369 -5.37 6.80 -0.16
N LEU A 370 -6.24 6.08 -0.89
CA LEU A 370 -5.79 5.07 -1.84
C LEU A 370 -4.87 5.67 -2.92
N TYR A 371 -5.16 6.88 -3.38
CA TYR A 371 -4.31 7.61 -4.30
C TYR A 371 -2.97 8.00 -3.65
N LEU A 372 -2.98 8.69 -2.52
CA LEU A 372 -1.78 9.18 -1.84
C LEU A 372 -0.85 8.05 -1.35
N THR A 373 -1.41 6.88 -1.07
CA THR A 373 -0.64 5.69 -0.64
C THR A 373 -0.22 4.77 -1.79
N GLY A 374 -0.61 5.08 -3.04
CA GLY A 374 -0.17 4.39 -4.25
C GLY A 374 -1.00 3.17 -4.66
N TYR A 375 -2.19 2.97 -4.07
CA TYR A 375 -3.13 1.95 -4.57
C TYR A 375 -3.91 2.43 -5.80
N LEU A 376 -4.00 3.73 -5.99
CA LEU A 376 -4.54 4.36 -7.20
C LEU A 376 -3.52 5.36 -7.74
N THR A 377 -3.66 5.69 -9.02
CA THR A 377 -2.92 6.77 -9.69
C THR A 377 -3.88 7.63 -10.50
N GLN A 378 -3.44 8.79 -10.95
CA GLN A 378 -4.23 9.64 -11.84
C GLN A 378 -4.09 9.18 -13.29
N VAL A 379 -5.15 9.29 -14.07
CA VAL A 379 -5.10 9.18 -15.52
C VAL A 379 -4.62 10.52 -16.07
N ARG A 380 -3.73 10.51 -17.05
CA ARG A 380 -3.28 11.74 -17.72
C ARG A 380 -4.44 12.42 -18.43
N GLU A 381 -4.45 13.75 -18.44
CA GLU A 381 -5.50 14.51 -19.12
C GLU A 381 -5.58 14.20 -20.62
N ASP A 382 -4.44 13.96 -21.26
CA ASP A 382 -4.33 13.61 -22.67
C ASP A 382 -4.94 12.23 -23.01
N ASP A 383 -5.03 11.33 -22.03
CA ASP A 383 -5.62 9.99 -22.19
C ASP A 383 -7.14 9.97 -21.90
N LEU A 384 -7.71 11.12 -21.52
CA LEU A 384 -9.13 11.23 -21.19
C LEU A 384 -9.96 11.61 -22.44
N PRO A 385 -11.17 11.03 -22.59
CA PRO A 385 -12.04 11.32 -23.73
C PRO A 385 -12.64 12.74 -23.72
N ALA A 386 -12.60 13.42 -22.56
CA ALA A 386 -13.11 14.78 -22.37
C ALA A 386 -12.41 15.45 -21.17
N PRO A 387 -12.37 16.80 -21.13
CA PRO A 387 -11.85 17.54 -19.99
C PRO A 387 -12.57 17.17 -18.69
N LEU A 388 -11.83 17.14 -17.59
CA LEU A 388 -12.38 16.83 -16.26
C LEU A 388 -13.20 18.01 -15.71
N PRO A 389 -14.24 17.73 -14.91
CA PRO A 389 -14.88 18.75 -14.09
C PRO A 389 -13.85 19.43 -13.15
N GLU A 390 -14.10 20.68 -12.81
CA GLU A 390 -13.26 21.43 -11.86
C GLU A 390 -13.06 20.66 -10.55
N ASP A 391 -11.86 20.72 -9.99
CA ASP A 391 -11.47 20.01 -8.76
C ASP A 391 -11.64 18.47 -8.78
N THR A 392 -11.67 17.86 -9.95
CA THR A 392 -11.88 16.41 -10.08
C THR A 392 -10.67 15.74 -10.72
N SER A 393 -10.28 14.58 -10.20
CA SER A 393 -9.25 13.71 -10.78
C SER A 393 -9.87 12.40 -11.28
N ALA A 394 -9.35 11.88 -12.39
CA ALA A 394 -9.65 10.55 -12.87
C ALA A 394 -8.66 9.56 -12.26
N LEU A 395 -9.14 8.66 -11.39
CA LEU A 395 -8.29 7.69 -10.67
C LEU A 395 -8.45 6.30 -11.27
N ILE A 396 -7.32 5.58 -11.41
CA ILE A 396 -7.23 4.22 -11.94
C ILE A 396 -6.29 3.36 -11.08
N ILE A 397 -6.43 2.04 -11.13
CA ILE A 397 -5.44 1.11 -10.58
C ILE A 397 -4.18 1.15 -11.47
N PRO A 398 -2.98 1.42 -10.90
CA PRO A 398 -1.79 1.71 -11.71
C PRO A 398 -1.33 0.53 -12.57
N ASN A 399 -1.38 -0.70 -12.06
CA ASN A 399 -0.76 -1.84 -12.70
C ASN A 399 -1.33 -3.19 -12.26
N ALA A 400 -0.81 -4.28 -12.84
CA ALA A 400 -1.27 -5.65 -12.55
C ALA A 400 -0.97 -6.08 -11.11
N GLU A 401 0.14 -5.63 -10.50
CA GLU A 401 0.46 -5.95 -9.11
C GLU A 401 -0.60 -5.41 -8.14
N VAL A 402 -0.91 -4.13 -8.24
CA VAL A 402 -1.90 -3.49 -7.36
C VAL A 402 -3.29 -4.07 -7.62
N ARG A 403 -3.61 -4.41 -8.86
CA ARG A 403 -4.86 -5.11 -9.20
C ARG A 403 -4.97 -6.45 -8.47
N GLU A 404 -3.91 -7.27 -8.48
CA GLU A 404 -3.87 -8.55 -7.75
C GLU A 404 -4.04 -8.34 -6.23
N ILE A 405 -3.51 -7.24 -5.67
CA ILE A 405 -3.70 -6.91 -4.26
C ILE A 405 -5.18 -6.64 -3.94
N PHE A 406 -5.85 -5.84 -4.77
CA PHE A 406 -7.29 -5.61 -4.61
C PHE A 406 -8.06 -6.94 -4.69
N GLU A 407 -7.87 -7.71 -5.76
CA GLU A 407 -8.56 -8.99 -5.99
C GLU A 407 -8.40 -9.95 -4.81
N THR A 408 -7.17 -10.15 -4.36
CA THR A 408 -6.88 -11.09 -3.26
C THR A 408 -7.36 -10.59 -1.89
N THR A 409 -7.33 -9.28 -1.63
CA THR A 409 -7.83 -8.72 -0.37
C THR A 409 -9.34 -8.86 -0.28
N ILE A 410 -10.01 -8.66 -1.39
CA ILE A 410 -11.45 -8.79 -1.52
C ILE A 410 -11.88 -10.26 -1.40
N GLN A 411 -11.18 -11.17 -2.07
CA GLN A 411 -11.42 -12.61 -1.94
C GLN A 411 -11.29 -13.05 -0.47
N LYS A 412 -10.21 -12.64 0.19
CA LYS A 412 -10.00 -12.97 1.61
C LYS A 412 -11.09 -12.40 2.53
N TRP A 413 -11.50 -11.15 2.31
CA TRP A 413 -12.61 -10.55 3.05
C TRP A 413 -13.92 -11.32 2.83
N PHE A 414 -14.15 -11.75 1.59
CA PHE A 414 -15.30 -12.57 1.24
C PHE A 414 -15.30 -13.89 2.01
N ASP A 415 -14.18 -14.62 1.98
CA ASP A 415 -14.02 -15.90 2.67
C ASP A 415 -14.24 -15.75 4.19
N GLU A 416 -13.67 -14.72 4.81
CA GLU A 416 -13.85 -14.41 6.23
C GLU A 416 -15.30 -14.03 6.56
N SER A 417 -15.97 -13.26 5.69
CA SER A 417 -17.36 -12.85 5.87
C SER A 417 -18.31 -14.03 5.72
N ALA A 418 -18.05 -14.93 4.77
CA ALA A 418 -18.86 -16.13 4.57
C ALA A 418 -18.88 -17.02 5.81
N GLN A 419 -17.78 -17.14 6.53
CA GLN A 419 -17.68 -17.91 7.79
C GLN A 419 -18.54 -17.33 8.94
N THR A 420 -18.86 -16.04 8.89
CA THR A 420 -19.63 -15.35 9.94
C THR A 420 -21.14 -15.28 9.64
N TRP A 421 -21.56 -15.69 8.46
CA TRP A 421 -22.96 -15.65 8.07
C TRP A 421 -23.74 -16.81 8.69
N ASN A 422 -24.94 -16.52 9.21
CA ASN A 422 -25.86 -17.58 9.55
C ASN A 422 -26.52 -18.06 8.26
N LEU A 423 -26.01 -19.14 7.71
CA LEU A 423 -26.45 -19.73 6.45
C LEU A 423 -27.46 -20.88 6.65
N THR A 424 -27.96 -21.08 7.90
CA THR A 424 -28.87 -22.18 8.22
C THR A 424 -30.07 -22.20 7.29
N THR A 425 -30.75 -21.08 7.11
CA THR A 425 -31.94 -20.99 6.23
C THR A 425 -31.61 -21.34 4.77
N LEU A 426 -30.43 -20.95 4.29
CA LEU A 426 -29.97 -21.27 2.94
C LEU A 426 -29.75 -22.77 2.76
N PHE A 427 -29.07 -23.39 3.73
CA PHE A 427 -28.79 -24.83 3.66
C PHE A 427 -30.04 -25.67 3.91
N ASP A 428 -30.93 -25.26 4.82
CA ASP A 428 -32.23 -25.93 5.01
C ASP A 428 -33.04 -25.90 3.71
N ALA A 429 -33.09 -24.77 3.02
CA ALA A 429 -33.74 -24.64 1.72
C ALA A 429 -33.07 -25.51 0.64
N MET A 430 -31.75 -25.55 0.61
CA MET A 430 -30.98 -26.37 -0.33
C MET A 430 -31.28 -27.86 -0.16
N TRP A 431 -31.31 -28.36 1.07
CA TRP A 431 -31.57 -29.79 1.36
C TRP A 431 -33.03 -30.19 1.31
N SER A 432 -33.95 -29.23 1.38
CA SER A 432 -35.41 -29.49 1.31
C SER A 432 -36.02 -29.35 -0.08
N GLY A 433 -35.25 -28.92 -1.08
CA GLY A 433 -35.78 -28.66 -2.44
C GLY A 433 -36.46 -27.29 -2.60
N ASP A 434 -36.38 -26.40 -1.59
CA ASP A 434 -37.04 -25.08 -1.63
C ASP A 434 -36.22 -24.07 -2.46
N ALA A 435 -36.43 -24.13 -3.78
CA ALA A 435 -35.73 -23.27 -4.72
C ALA A 435 -36.10 -21.77 -4.59
N GLU A 436 -37.29 -21.45 -4.04
CA GLU A 436 -37.72 -20.07 -3.84
C GLU A 436 -36.97 -19.42 -2.68
N THR A 437 -36.94 -20.08 -1.52
CA THR A 437 -36.14 -19.62 -0.37
C THR A 437 -34.64 -19.60 -0.71
N LEU A 438 -34.12 -20.61 -1.41
CA LEU A 438 -32.73 -20.65 -1.86
C LEU A 438 -32.39 -19.46 -2.77
N THR A 439 -33.28 -19.12 -3.71
CA THR A 439 -33.16 -17.91 -4.55
C THR A 439 -33.10 -16.65 -3.69
N ALA A 440 -34.00 -16.52 -2.71
CA ALA A 440 -34.04 -15.33 -1.85
C ALA A 440 -32.77 -15.18 -1.00
N GLU A 441 -32.29 -16.26 -0.39
CA GLU A 441 -31.08 -16.24 0.45
C GLU A 441 -29.81 -15.96 -0.38
N ILE A 442 -29.64 -16.60 -1.54
CA ILE A 442 -28.50 -16.31 -2.42
C ILE A 442 -28.57 -14.85 -2.91
N ASN A 443 -29.73 -14.32 -3.26
CA ASN A 443 -29.89 -12.92 -3.61
C ASN A 443 -29.48 -11.96 -2.49
N LYS A 444 -29.83 -12.27 -1.22
CA LYS A 444 -29.38 -11.50 -0.06
C LYS A 444 -27.86 -11.51 0.08
N LEU A 445 -27.22 -12.65 -0.17
CA LEU A 445 -25.78 -12.78 -0.15
C LEU A 445 -25.13 -12.00 -1.29
N LEU A 446 -25.61 -12.15 -2.54
CA LEU A 446 -25.14 -11.40 -3.69
C LEU A 446 -25.28 -9.89 -3.51
N TYR A 447 -26.32 -9.44 -2.81
CA TYR A 447 -26.54 -8.03 -2.53
C TYR A 447 -25.53 -7.48 -1.51
N LYS A 448 -25.10 -8.31 -0.57
CA LYS A 448 -24.09 -7.96 0.45
C LYS A 448 -22.67 -8.09 -0.06
N THR A 449 -22.43 -8.86 -1.12
CA THR A 449 -21.12 -9.08 -1.69
C THR A 449 -20.78 -8.02 -2.71
N ILE A 450 -19.50 -7.68 -2.81
CA ILE A 450 -18.99 -6.82 -3.88
C ILE A 450 -18.74 -7.73 -5.08
N SER A 451 -19.37 -7.44 -6.19
CA SER A 451 -19.19 -8.16 -7.44
C SER A 451 -17.94 -7.63 -8.16
N TYR A 452 -16.99 -8.49 -8.43
CA TYR A 452 -15.76 -8.17 -9.15
C TYR A 452 -15.77 -8.81 -10.52
N HIS A 453 -15.30 -8.09 -11.48
CA HIS A 453 -15.06 -8.54 -12.85
C HIS A 453 -16.28 -9.08 -13.61
N ASP A 454 -16.20 -8.83 -14.88
CA ASP A 454 -17.07 -9.40 -15.89
C ASP A 454 -17.91 -10.54 -15.36
N TYR A 455 -19.09 -10.26 -14.94
CA TYR A 455 -20.12 -11.21 -14.50
C TYR A 455 -20.09 -12.49 -15.35
N LYS A 456 -18.98 -13.26 -15.20
CA LYS A 456 -18.74 -14.52 -15.91
C LYS A 456 -19.18 -15.68 -15.06
N GLU A 457 -19.51 -16.75 -15.72
CA GLU A 457 -19.93 -18.02 -15.11
C GLU A 457 -18.93 -18.49 -14.06
N ASP A 458 -17.63 -18.40 -14.32
CA ASP A 458 -16.54 -18.79 -13.42
C ASP A 458 -16.56 -18.07 -12.05
N PHE A 459 -16.98 -16.81 -12.01
CA PHE A 459 -17.09 -16.06 -10.76
C PHE A 459 -18.20 -16.60 -9.87
N TYR A 460 -19.39 -16.82 -10.44
CA TYR A 460 -20.54 -17.31 -9.67
C TYR A 460 -20.36 -18.75 -9.26
N HIS A 461 -19.65 -19.52 -10.06
CA HIS A 461 -19.22 -20.87 -9.72
C HIS A 461 -18.29 -20.85 -8.48
N ALA A 462 -17.24 -20.01 -8.48
CA ALA A 462 -16.34 -19.84 -7.34
C ALA A 462 -17.06 -19.31 -6.09
N PHE A 463 -18.03 -18.41 -6.27
CA PHE A 463 -18.88 -17.87 -5.19
C PHE A 463 -19.70 -18.97 -4.50
N LEU A 464 -20.41 -19.80 -5.27
CA LEU A 464 -21.18 -20.92 -4.73
C LEU A 464 -20.28 -21.95 -4.05
N THR A 465 -19.21 -22.36 -4.71
CA THR A 465 -18.25 -23.33 -4.17
C THR A 465 -17.65 -22.82 -2.86
N GLY A 466 -17.30 -21.54 -2.78
CA GLY A 466 -16.75 -20.91 -1.57
C GLY A 466 -17.73 -20.90 -0.39
N ILE A 467 -19.02 -20.60 -0.62
CA ILE A 467 -20.04 -20.64 0.42
C ILE A 467 -20.24 -22.07 0.95
N LEU A 468 -20.32 -23.03 0.05
CA LEU A 468 -20.63 -24.43 0.38
C LEU A 468 -19.44 -25.09 1.09
N ALA A 469 -18.24 -24.99 0.53
CA ALA A 469 -17.03 -25.56 1.14
C ALA A 469 -16.62 -24.82 2.44
N GLY A 470 -16.77 -23.50 2.48
CA GLY A 470 -16.49 -22.69 3.68
C GLY A 470 -17.41 -22.98 4.85
N SER A 471 -18.56 -23.60 4.61
CA SER A 471 -19.51 -24.04 5.64
C SER A 471 -19.32 -25.49 6.08
N GLY A 472 -18.25 -26.15 5.60
CA GLY A 472 -17.86 -27.50 6.03
C GLY A 472 -18.50 -28.65 5.26
N TYR A 473 -19.19 -28.35 4.15
CA TYR A 473 -19.69 -29.42 3.26
C TYR A 473 -18.55 -29.98 2.40
N GLU A 474 -18.64 -31.27 2.08
CA GLU A 474 -17.82 -31.86 1.04
C GLU A 474 -18.38 -31.43 -0.31
N VAL A 475 -17.53 -30.78 -1.12
CA VAL A 475 -17.92 -30.16 -2.40
C VAL A 475 -16.99 -30.63 -3.49
N GLU A 476 -17.54 -31.20 -4.53
CA GLU A 476 -16.83 -31.49 -5.77
C GLU A 476 -17.18 -30.45 -6.82
N SER A 477 -16.20 -29.96 -7.56
CA SER A 477 -16.36 -28.89 -8.52
C SER A 477 -15.66 -29.24 -9.82
N ASN A 478 -16.35 -29.05 -10.96
CA ASN A 478 -15.84 -29.36 -12.30
C ASN A 478 -15.35 -30.79 -12.49
N ARG A 479 -15.92 -31.78 -11.78
CA ARG A 479 -15.62 -33.19 -11.95
C ARG A 479 -16.45 -33.82 -13.07
N GLU A 480 -15.93 -34.88 -13.65
CA GLU A 480 -16.63 -35.68 -14.67
C GLU A 480 -17.71 -36.52 -14.00
N HIS A 481 -18.97 -36.27 -14.34
CA HIS A 481 -20.14 -37.03 -13.89
C HIS A 481 -21.04 -37.32 -15.11
N GLY A 482 -21.53 -38.54 -15.21
CA GLY A 482 -22.33 -38.97 -16.39
C GLY A 482 -21.60 -38.77 -17.71
N GLU A 483 -22.22 -38.08 -18.67
CA GLU A 483 -21.66 -37.79 -20.01
C GLU A 483 -21.02 -36.39 -20.12
N GLY A 484 -20.61 -35.80 -18.96
CA GLY A 484 -20.04 -34.45 -18.96
C GLY A 484 -19.41 -34.07 -17.63
N ARG A 485 -19.29 -32.76 -17.39
CA ARG A 485 -18.78 -32.20 -16.13
C ARG A 485 -19.89 -31.37 -15.51
N SER A 486 -20.29 -31.73 -14.26
CA SER A 486 -21.17 -30.90 -13.45
C SER A 486 -20.38 -29.74 -12.85
N ASP A 487 -21.05 -28.61 -12.66
CA ASP A 487 -20.37 -27.44 -12.09
C ASP A 487 -20.06 -27.66 -10.60
N ILE A 488 -21.05 -28.06 -9.79
CA ILE A 488 -20.88 -28.26 -8.35
C ILE A 488 -21.72 -29.42 -7.87
N VAL A 489 -21.12 -30.32 -7.09
CA VAL A 489 -21.77 -31.42 -6.35
C VAL A 489 -21.51 -31.25 -4.86
N VAL A 490 -22.55 -31.36 -4.04
CA VAL A 490 -22.47 -31.18 -2.58
C VAL A 490 -23.01 -32.41 -1.88
N PHE A 491 -22.21 -32.98 -0.98
CA PHE A 491 -22.59 -34.17 -0.21
C PHE A 491 -23.03 -33.76 1.20
N HIS A 492 -24.15 -34.37 1.66
CA HIS A 492 -24.59 -34.16 3.04
C HIS A 492 -23.69 -35.00 3.98
N PRO A 493 -23.14 -34.41 5.07
CA PRO A 493 -22.21 -35.12 5.94
C PRO A 493 -22.81 -36.32 6.70
N ASP A 494 -24.12 -36.25 7.03
CA ASP A 494 -24.76 -37.23 7.91
C ASP A 494 -25.95 -37.98 7.29
N ARG A 495 -26.28 -37.68 6.03
CA ARG A 495 -27.43 -38.29 5.34
C ARG A 495 -27.04 -38.71 3.92
N PRO A 496 -27.61 -39.78 3.38
CA PRO A 496 -27.40 -40.21 2.01
C PRO A 496 -28.16 -39.26 1.04
N GLN A 497 -27.74 -37.99 1.00
CA GLN A 497 -28.31 -36.95 0.16
C GLN A 497 -27.19 -36.21 -0.59
N VAL A 498 -27.46 -35.94 -1.84
CA VAL A 498 -26.55 -35.15 -2.71
C VAL A 498 -27.31 -34.06 -3.45
N VAL A 499 -26.65 -32.94 -3.64
CA VAL A 499 -27.18 -31.79 -4.40
C VAL A 499 -26.25 -31.49 -5.56
N LEU A 500 -26.80 -31.34 -6.74
CA LEU A 500 -26.09 -30.89 -7.94
C LEU A 500 -26.54 -29.49 -8.32
N PHE A 501 -25.59 -28.62 -8.63
CA PHE A 501 -25.83 -27.30 -9.21
C PHE A 501 -25.20 -27.22 -10.59
N GLU A 502 -25.97 -26.66 -11.52
CA GLU A 502 -25.45 -26.18 -12.81
C GLU A 502 -25.69 -24.67 -12.88
N ALA A 503 -24.63 -23.91 -13.07
CA ALA A 503 -24.66 -22.45 -13.05
C ALA A 503 -24.60 -21.86 -14.46
N LYS A 504 -25.39 -20.82 -14.73
CA LYS A 504 -25.38 -20.10 -15.99
C LYS A 504 -25.36 -18.58 -15.78
N TYR A 505 -24.70 -17.86 -16.65
CA TYR A 505 -24.73 -16.41 -16.69
C TYR A 505 -25.77 -15.90 -17.70
N ALA A 506 -26.71 -15.10 -17.23
CA ALA A 506 -27.72 -14.45 -18.07
C ALA A 506 -27.22 -13.07 -18.52
N LYS A 507 -27.32 -12.75 -19.80
CA LYS A 507 -26.90 -11.45 -20.38
C LYS A 507 -27.81 -10.29 -19.98
N THR A 508 -29.03 -10.57 -19.53
CA THR A 508 -30.04 -9.57 -19.13
C THR A 508 -30.86 -10.09 -17.96
N LEU A 509 -31.44 -9.19 -17.17
CA LEU A 509 -32.31 -9.58 -16.06
C LEU A 509 -33.48 -10.46 -16.52
N GLY A 510 -34.09 -10.13 -17.66
CA GLY A 510 -35.17 -10.91 -18.26
C GLY A 510 -34.73 -12.29 -18.78
N GLY A 511 -33.44 -12.50 -18.97
CA GLY A 511 -32.86 -13.77 -19.42
C GLY A 511 -32.68 -14.81 -18.33
N LEU A 512 -32.82 -14.45 -17.04
CA LEU A 512 -32.59 -15.37 -15.90
C LEU A 512 -33.43 -16.65 -15.99
N GLN A 513 -34.72 -16.53 -16.33
CA GLN A 513 -35.62 -17.70 -16.46
C GLN A 513 -35.13 -18.68 -17.53
N LYS A 514 -34.73 -18.14 -18.68
CA LYS A 514 -34.24 -18.94 -19.81
C LYS A 514 -32.94 -19.64 -19.46
N SER A 515 -31.96 -18.91 -18.92
CA SER A 515 -30.67 -19.47 -18.55
C SER A 515 -30.77 -20.50 -17.42
N CYS A 516 -31.68 -20.30 -16.46
CA CYS A 516 -31.97 -21.28 -15.42
C CYS A 516 -32.60 -22.57 -15.97
N ALA A 517 -33.50 -22.48 -16.94
CA ALA A 517 -34.06 -23.65 -17.61
C ALA A 517 -33.00 -24.37 -18.48
N GLU A 518 -32.10 -23.63 -19.14
CA GLU A 518 -30.97 -24.20 -19.87
C GLU A 518 -30.02 -24.97 -18.95
N ALA A 519 -29.78 -24.48 -17.73
CA ALA A 519 -28.99 -25.18 -16.73
C ALA A 519 -29.63 -26.52 -16.31
N LEU A 520 -30.94 -26.54 -16.01
CA LEU A 520 -31.64 -27.79 -15.69
C LEU A 520 -31.65 -28.77 -16.85
N GLN A 521 -31.90 -28.28 -18.07
CA GLN A 521 -31.85 -29.13 -19.26
C GLN A 521 -30.48 -29.76 -19.47
N GLN A 522 -29.40 -29.05 -19.16
CA GLN A 522 -28.05 -29.60 -19.27
C GLN A 522 -27.82 -30.74 -18.26
N ILE A 523 -28.33 -30.62 -17.02
CA ILE A 523 -28.25 -31.70 -16.03
C ILE A 523 -28.94 -32.97 -16.56
N GLU A 524 -30.15 -32.83 -17.14
CA GLU A 524 -30.91 -33.93 -17.72
C GLU A 524 -30.20 -34.53 -18.93
N ASP A 525 -29.85 -33.72 -19.91
CA ASP A 525 -29.22 -34.16 -21.17
C ASP A 525 -27.89 -34.89 -20.93
N ARG A 526 -27.13 -34.48 -19.91
CA ARG A 526 -25.86 -35.06 -19.53
C ARG A 526 -25.96 -36.15 -18.47
N GLN A 527 -27.17 -36.40 -17.94
CA GLN A 527 -27.45 -37.43 -16.94
C GLN A 527 -26.55 -37.35 -15.69
N TYR A 528 -26.23 -36.15 -15.24
CA TYR A 528 -25.35 -35.93 -14.08
C TYR A 528 -25.88 -36.59 -12.78
N ALA A 529 -27.20 -36.63 -12.58
CA ALA A 529 -27.84 -37.22 -11.40
C ALA A 529 -27.73 -38.74 -11.36
N LYS A 530 -27.64 -39.41 -12.53
CA LYS A 530 -27.77 -40.87 -12.66
C LYS A 530 -26.65 -41.64 -11.92
N GLU A 531 -25.48 -41.06 -11.79
CA GLU A 531 -24.36 -41.65 -11.07
C GLU A 531 -24.63 -41.78 -9.55
N PHE A 532 -25.49 -40.91 -9.02
CA PHE A 532 -25.78 -40.84 -7.60
C PHE A 532 -27.08 -41.56 -7.19
N GLU A 533 -27.95 -41.93 -8.14
CA GLU A 533 -29.27 -42.52 -7.85
C GLU A 533 -29.19 -43.87 -7.14
N ASP A 534 -28.12 -44.67 -7.39
CA ASP A 534 -27.93 -45.96 -6.77
C ASP A 534 -27.34 -45.89 -5.35
N ASP A 535 -26.59 -44.85 -5.02
CA ASP A 535 -25.82 -44.71 -3.78
C ASP A 535 -26.44 -43.72 -2.78
N TYR A 536 -27.40 -42.89 -3.20
CA TYR A 536 -28.00 -41.84 -2.39
C TYR A 536 -29.53 -41.91 -2.39
N ASP A 537 -30.15 -41.77 -1.19
CA ASP A 537 -31.59 -41.78 -1.03
C ASP A 537 -32.32 -40.57 -1.65
N SER A 538 -31.57 -39.44 -1.84
CA SER A 538 -32.11 -38.22 -2.42
C SER A 538 -31.05 -37.52 -3.24
N VAL A 539 -31.37 -37.25 -4.51
CA VAL A 539 -30.57 -36.49 -5.45
C VAL A 539 -31.35 -35.25 -5.89
N LEU A 540 -30.93 -34.07 -5.44
CA LEU A 540 -31.57 -32.81 -5.78
C LEU A 540 -30.76 -32.08 -6.85
N CYS A 541 -31.43 -31.67 -7.92
CA CYS A 541 -30.79 -30.96 -9.04
C CYS A 541 -31.30 -29.52 -9.13
N TYR A 542 -30.37 -28.57 -9.11
CA TYR A 542 -30.66 -27.15 -9.23
C TYR A 542 -30.01 -26.54 -10.46
N GLY A 543 -30.83 -25.90 -11.28
CA GLY A 543 -30.35 -24.93 -12.25
C GLY A 543 -30.31 -23.55 -11.61
N ILE A 544 -29.17 -22.88 -11.65
CA ILE A 544 -29.03 -21.53 -11.13
C ILE A 544 -28.55 -20.59 -12.23
N ALA A 545 -29.24 -19.48 -12.42
CA ALA A 545 -28.82 -18.43 -13.34
C ALA A 545 -28.51 -17.15 -12.60
N PHE A 546 -27.41 -16.49 -12.99
CA PHE A 546 -26.95 -15.25 -12.41
C PHE A 546 -27.03 -14.09 -13.41
N TYR A 547 -27.39 -12.92 -12.91
CA TYR A 547 -27.26 -11.64 -13.60
C TYR A 547 -26.90 -10.55 -12.61
N LYS A 548 -25.66 -10.08 -12.64
CA LYS A 548 -25.15 -9.09 -11.67
C LYS A 548 -25.39 -9.57 -10.23
N LYS A 549 -26.04 -8.75 -9.39
CA LYS A 549 -26.39 -9.09 -7.99
C LYS A 549 -27.73 -9.83 -7.85
N ARG A 550 -28.13 -10.55 -8.87
CA ARG A 550 -29.39 -11.30 -8.90
C ARG A 550 -29.14 -12.73 -9.37
N CYS A 551 -29.83 -13.65 -8.75
CA CYS A 551 -29.93 -15.01 -9.24
C CYS A 551 -31.38 -15.47 -9.29
N LEU A 552 -31.59 -16.54 -10.01
CA LEU A 552 -32.80 -17.37 -9.99
C LEU A 552 -32.36 -18.82 -9.88
N VAL A 553 -32.94 -19.53 -8.93
CA VAL A 553 -32.74 -20.98 -8.73
C VAL A 553 -34.04 -21.70 -9.06
N LYS A 554 -33.93 -22.83 -9.75
CA LYS A 554 -35.04 -23.76 -9.96
C LYS A 554 -34.53 -25.18 -9.74
N THR A 555 -35.42 -26.04 -9.27
CA THR A 555 -35.17 -27.47 -9.17
C THR A 555 -35.88 -28.21 -10.30
N SER A 556 -35.34 -29.37 -10.70
CA SER A 556 -36.09 -30.34 -11.51
C SER A 556 -37.27 -30.86 -10.68
N GLU A 557 -38.47 -30.96 -11.27
CA GLU A 557 -39.64 -31.56 -10.63
C GLU A 557 -39.42 -33.05 -10.34
#